data_1ac34e6cc487194dd8fd27c3764893e8
#
_entry.id   1ac34e6cc487194dd8fd27c3764893e8
#
_cell.length_a   1.000
_cell.length_b   1.000
_cell.length_c   1.000
_cell.angle_alpha   90.00
_cell.angle_beta   90.00
_cell.angle_gamma   90.00
#
_symmetry.space_group_name_H-M   'P 1'
#
loop_
_entity.id
_entity.type
_entity.pdbx_description
1 polymer ?
#
loop_
_entity_poly.entity_id
_entity_poly.type
_entity_poly.pdbx_seq_one_letter_code
_entity_poly.pdbx_strand_id
1 'polypeptide(L)'
;MSDFDGEMDVDDPPSKNAAQFSSDNTDGRGKRIAADLPIEAEDVLPWVEKYRPNTLEDVSGHHDIISTINRFIDKNRLPHLLLYGPPGTGKTSTILALARRIYGVKNMRQMVLELNASDDRGIDVVRDQIKTFASTKQIFSVAPSTKSESTLGAFKLIILDEADAMTATAQMALRRIMEKYTANTRFCIIANYTHKLSPALLSRCTRFRFSPLKEEDIRVLVDQVVEKERVRIQPEAIDSLVQLSKGDMRRALNVLQACHASSIPLPMKNGPKAQPTSEHVTITDETIYICIATPHPSDIKTIITTLLTTSDVTSCLNTIKTLKSTKGLALADILTSISTELQRIEVPAATRIVWMEGLADIEWRLAGGGGEMVQTGGLVGVVRGGCELAGSLDVRQNP
;
A
#
# COMPACT_ATOMS: atom_id res chain seq x y z
N MET A 1 -41.39 9.76 62.15
CA MET A 1 -42.30 8.69 61.90
C MET A 1 -41.98 8.16 60.54
N SER A 2 -41.46 7.15 60.44
CA SER A 2 -40.96 5.84 60.83
C SER A 2 -40.15 5.31 59.69
N ASP A 3 -38.89 5.13 59.92
CA ASP A 3 -38.05 3.95 60.01
C ASP A 3 -38.54 2.77 59.15
N PHE A 4 -37.73 2.39 58.19
CA PHE A 4 -37.55 1.02 57.77
C PHE A 4 -36.13 0.79 57.30
N ASP A 5 -35.33 0.32 58.26
CA ASP A 5 -34.06 -0.38 58.02
C ASP A 5 -34.38 -1.73 57.42
N GLY A 6 -33.70 -2.05 56.37
CA GLY A 6 -33.67 -3.35 55.71
C GLY A 6 -32.26 -3.75 55.38
N GLU A 7 -31.59 -4.38 56.33
CA GLU A 7 -30.37 -5.14 56.12
C GLU A 7 -30.59 -6.16 55.02
N MET A 8 -29.74 -6.20 54.03
CA MET A 8 -29.61 -7.31 53.09
C MET A 8 -28.25 -7.94 53.25
N ASP A 9 -28.32 -9.20 53.58
CA ASP A 9 -27.25 -10.14 53.80
C ASP A 9 -26.22 -10.15 52.67
N VAL A 10 -24.96 -10.19 53.08
CA VAL A 10 -23.80 -10.40 52.25
C VAL A 10 -23.61 -11.90 52.05
N ASP A 11 -23.99 -12.44 50.92
CA ASP A 11 -23.63 -13.79 50.54
C ASP A 11 -22.22 -13.84 49.98
N ASP A 12 -21.42 -14.74 50.55
CA ASP A 12 -20.03 -15.07 50.21
C ASP A 12 -19.88 -15.59 48.77
N PRO A 13 -18.76 -15.27 48.10
CA PRO A 13 -18.50 -15.77 46.75
C PRO A 13 -17.92 -17.20 46.76
N PRO A 14 -18.28 -18.06 45.78
CA PRO A 14 -17.76 -19.41 45.70
C PRO A 14 -16.30 -19.42 45.21
N SER A 15 -15.61 -20.33 45.85
CA SER A 15 -14.22 -20.70 45.77
C SER A 15 -13.52 -20.71 44.40
N LYS A 16 -12.33 -20.17 44.43
CA LYS A 16 -11.20 -20.20 43.53
C LYS A 16 -10.92 -21.58 42.91
N ASN A 17 -10.94 -21.65 41.58
CA ASN A 17 -10.04 -22.52 40.84
C ASN A 17 -8.92 -21.68 40.24
N ALA A 18 -7.86 -21.58 41.01
CA ALA A 18 -6.60 -20.98 40.55
C ALA A 18 -5.88 -22.00 39.66
N ALA A 19 -5.82 -21.69 38.38
CA ALA A 19 -4.83 -22.28 37.52
C ALA A 19 -3.45 -21.78 38.00
N GLN A 20 -2.71 -22.67 38.61
CA GLN A 20 -1.30 -22.44 39.01
C GLN A 20 -0.46 -22.25 37.75
N PHE A 21 -0.09 -21.01 37.47
CA PHE A 21 1.09 -20.74 36.67
C PHE A 21 2.32 -20.95 37.56
N SER A 22 3.01 -22.03 37.35
CA SER A 22 4.32 -22.28 37.93
C SER A 22 5.30 -21.25 37.36
N SER A 23 5.72 -20.33 38.19
CA SER A 23 6.86 -19.46 37.95
C SER A 23 8.12 -20.25 38.22
N ASP A 24 8.72 -20.83 37.19
CA ASP A 24 10.11 -21.19 37.22
C ASP A 24 10.95 -19.99 36.79
N ASN A 25 11.52 -19.34 37.78
CA ASN A 25 12.64 -18.42 37.64
C ASN A 25 13.86 -19.20 37.12
N THR A 26 14.24 -18.93 35.90
CA THR A 26 15.64 -19.05 35.50
C THR A 26 16.03 -17.83 34.68
N ASP A 27 16.91 -17.03 35.25
CA ASP A 27 17.64 -15.95 34.64
C ASP A 27 18.28 -16.41 33.32
N GLY A 28 17.81 -15.81 32.23
CA GLY A 28 18.34 -16.02 30.90
C GLY A 28 17.95 -14.83 30.00
N ARG A 29 18.69 -13.71 30.15
CA ARG A 29 18.66 -12.61 29.19
C ARG A 29 19.00 -13.10 27.78
N GLY A 30 17.99 -13.45 27.02
CA GLY A 30 18.05 -13.66 25.57
C GLY A 30 17.00 -12.79 24.90
N LYS A 31 17.32 -11.52 24.62
CA LYS A 31 16.53 -10.69 23.69
C LYS A 31 16.60 -11.36 22.32
N ARG A 32 15.54 -12.05 21.93
CA ARG A 32 15.39 -12.57 20.58
C ARG A 32 15.32 -11.42 19.60
N ILE A 33 16.30 -11.35 18.72
CA ILE A 33 16.39 -10.43 17.59
C ILE A 33 15.39 -10.95 16.55
N ALA A 34 14.72 -10.06 15.80
CA ALA A 34 13.79 -10.45 14.73
C ALA A 34 14.43 -11.33 13.63
N ALA A 35 15.77 -11.47 13.63
CA ALA A 35 16.53 -12.36 12.77
C ALA A 35 16.56 -13.83 13.27
N ASP A 36 16.11 -14.10 14.52
CA ASP A 36 16.08 -15.42 15.15
C ASP A 36 14.65 -15.92 15.40
N LEU A 37 13.67 -15.45 14.62
CA LEU A 37 12.36 -16.08 14.63
C LEU A 37 12.49 -17.50 14.09
N PRO A 38 11.85 -18.51 14.72
CA PRO A 38 11.79 -19.86 14.17
C PRO A 38 11.30 -19.81 12.72
N ILE A 39 11.84 -20.66 11.87
CA ILE A 39 11.48 -20.76 10.44
C ILE A 39 9.95 -20.82 10.24
N GLU A 40 9.22 -21.45 11.16
CA GLU A 40 7.75 -21.50 11.19
C GLU A 40 7.08 -20.12 11.36
N ALA A 41 7.76 -19.14 11.94
CA ALA A 41 7.19 -17.80 12.10
C ALA A 41 7.38 -16.92 10.85
N GLU A 42 8.37 -17.21 10.01
CA GLU A 42 8.56 -16.50 8.73
C GLU A 42 7.49 -16.91 7.70
N ASP A 43 7.02 -18.15 7.73
CA ASP A 43 6.00 -18.63 6.80
C ASP A 43 4.60 -18.06 7.07
N VAL A 44 4.35 -17.52 8.27
CA VAL A 44 3.09 -16.89 8.65
C VAL A 44 3.04 -15.40 8.30
N LEU A 45 4.20 -14.79 7.98
CA LEU A 45 4.25 -13.36 7.65
C LEU A 45 3.58 -13.06 6.30
N PRO A 46 2.83 -11.94 6.19
CA PRO A 46 2.35 -11.47 4.89
C PRO A 46 3.52 -11.28 3.91
N TRP A 47 3.32 -11.66 2.66
CA TRP A 47 4.39 -11.58 1.65
C TRP A 47 4.96 -10.18 1.47
N VAL A 48 4.16 -9.14 1.68
CA VAL A 48 4.63 -7.75 1.67
C VAL A 48 5.73 -7.49 2.68
N GLU A 49 5.67 -8.10 3.87
CA GLU A 49 6.70 -7.96 4.91
C GLU A 49 7.81 -8.99 4.76
N LYS A 50 7.49 -10.23 4.35
CA LYS A 50 8.46 -11.31 4.09
C LYS A 50 9.48 -10.92 3.00
N TYR A 51 9.00 -10.28 1.92
CA TYR A 51 9.81 -9.84 0.77
C TYR A 51 10.20 -8.36 0.83
N ARG A 52 10.15 -7.74 2.00
CA ARG A 52 10.59 -6.37 2.18
C ARG A 52 12.09 -6.25 1.95
N PRO A 53 12.56 -5.33 1.08
CA PRO A 53 13.98 -5.15 0.79
C PRO A 53 14.82 -4.94 2.06
N ASN A 54 15.87 -5.71 2.21
CA ASN A 54 16.80 -5.60 3.33
C ASN A 54 18.01 -4.74 2.99
N THR A 55 18.47 -4.76 1.75
CA THR A 55 19.59 -3.97 1.25
C THR A 55 19.09 -2.91 0.27
N LEU A 56 19.92 -1.90 -0.01
CA LEU A 56 19.59 -0.88 -1.01
C LEU A 56 19.60 -1.43 -2.45
N GLU A 57 20.29 -2.54 -2.67
CA GLU A 57 20.39 -3.22 -3.95
C GLU A 57 19.12 -4.02 -4.27
N ASP A 58 18.43 -4.50 -3.23
CA ASP A 58 17.17 -5.24 -3.37
C ASP A 58 15.96 -4.32 -3.67
N VAL A 59 16.15 -2.99 -3.56
CA VAL A 59 15.07 -2.04 -3.85
C VAL A 59 14.87 -1.94 -5.35
N SER A 60 13.73 -2.40 -5.82
CA SER A 60 13.35 -2.31 -7.23
C SER A 60 13.06 -0.87 -7.64
N GLY A 61 13.61 -0.46 -8.78
CA GLY A 61 13.40 0.87 -9.34
C GLY A 61 14.19 1.99 -8.64
N HIS A 62 13.96 3.21 -9.09
CA HIS A 62 14.55 4.44 -8.53
C HIS A 62 16.08 4.45 -8.38
N HIS A 63 16.81 3.81 -9.30
CA HIS A 63 18.27 3.67 -9.25
C HIS A 63 19.01 5.02 -9.11
N ASP A 64 18.49 6.09 -9.71
CA ASP A 64 19.08 7.44 -9.60
C ASP A 64 19.00 7.99 -8.18
N ILE A 65 17.87 7.76 -7.50
CA ILE A 65 17.68 8.16 -6.11
C ILE A 65 18.62 7.37 -5.21
N ILE A 66 18.66 6.05 -5.37
CA ILE A 66 19.52 5.15 -4.61
C ILE A 66 20.99 5.52 -4.81
N SER A 67 21.43 5.77 -6.05
CA SER A 67 22.80 6.17 -6.35
C SER A 67 23.17 7.51 -5.70
N THR A 68 22.24 8.47 -5.70
CA THR A 68 22.44 9.77 -5.06
C THR A 68 22.53 9.65 -3.55
N ILE A 69 21.67 8.83 -2.94
CA ILE A 69 21.69 8.56 -1.50
C ILE A 69 23.02 7.86 -1.12
N ASN A 70 23.48 6.90 -1.92
CA ASN A 70 24.76 6.22 -1.71
C ASN A 70 25.94 7.22 -1.75
N ARG A 71 25.95 8.17 -2.68
CA ARG A 71 26.96 9.24 -2.73
C ARG A 71 26.96 10.13 -1.48
N PHE A 72 25.81 10.39 -0.88
CA PHE A 72 25.74 11.13 0.39
C PHE A 72 26.34 10.33 1.54
N ILE A 73 26.13 9.02 1.57
CA ILE A 73 26.75 8.12 2.55
C ILE A 73 28.27 8.13 2.39
N ASP A 74 28.75 7.87 1.18
CA ASP A 74 30.19 7.76 0.89
C ASP A 74 30.94 9.05 1.21
N LYS A 75 30.27 10.21 1.05
CA LYS A 75 30.82 11.52 1.43
C LYS A 75 30.61 11.89 2.91
N ASN A 76 29.96 11.01 3.69
CA ASN A 76 29.59 11.25 5.09
C ASN A 76 28.82 12.58 5.31
N ARG A 77 28.00 12.98 4.34
CA ARG A 77 27.25 14.26 4.35
C ARG A 77 25.78 14.01 4.02
N LEU A 78 25.09 13.27 4.89
CA LEU A 78 23.67 13.03 4.75
C LEU A 78 22.89 14.31 5.13
N PRO A 79 22.11 14.91 4.23
CA PRO A 79 21.17 16.01 4.56
C PRO A 79 19.92 15.46 5.24
N HIS A 80 19.01 16.35 5.65
CA HIS A 80 17.64 15.92 5.96
C HIS A 80 16.96 15.50 4.66
N LEU A 81 16.28 14.37 4.70
CA LEU A 81 15.65 13.76 3.52
C LEU A 81 14.13 13.92 3.58
N LEU A 82 13.53 14.12 2.44
CA LEU A 82 12.09 14.02 2.25
C LEU A 82 11.84 13.06 1.09
N LEU A 83 11.24 11.90 1.40
CA LEU A 83 10.81 10.91 0.41
C LEU A 83 9.31 11.06 0.21
N TYR A 84 8.87 11.33 -1.03
CA TYR A 84 7.46 11.54 -1.30
C TYR A 84 7.01 10.88 -2.60
N GLY A 85 5.74 10.52 -2.67
CA GLY A 85 5.13 9.85 -3.83
C GLY A 85 4.04 8.87 -3.45
N PRO A 86 3.43 8.18 -4.43
CA PRO A 86 2.33 7.26 -4.20
C PRO A 86 2.72 6.09 -3.28
N PRO A 87 1.74 5.43 -2.63
CA PRO A 87 1.99 4.27 -1.77
C PRO A 87 2.61 3.11 -2.56
N GLY A 88 3.22 2.16 -1.84
CA GLY A 88 3.78 0.94 -2.42
C GLY A 88 5.01 1.10 -3.33
N THR A 89 5.62 2.29 -3.39
CA THR A 89 6.80 2.57 -4.23
C THR A 89 8.14 2.35 -3.53
N GLY A 90 8.15 1.80 -2.30
CA GLY A 90 9.37 1.43 -1.59
C GLY A 90 10.00 2.53 -0.73
N LYS A 91 9.36 3.69 -0.48
CA LYS A 91 9.90 4.80 0.33
C LYS A 91 10.43 4.39 1.69
N THR A 92 9.58 3.74 2.49
CA THR A 92 9.94 3.29 3.85
C THR A 92 10.99 2.18 3.81
N SER A 93 10.88 1.26 2.85
CA SER A 93 11.86 0.19 2.67
C SER A 93 13.25 0.73 2.32
N THR A 94 13.32 1.74 1.45
CA THR A 94 14.59 2.38 1.07
C THR A 94 15.30 3.02 2.27
N ILE A 95 14.56 3.75 3.13
CA ILE A 95 15.20 4.40 4.28
C ILE A 95 15.61 3.40 5.36
N LEU A 96 14.85 2.31 5.53
CA LEU A 96 15.23 1.25 6.46
C LEU A 96 16.46 0.48 5.96
N ALA A 97 16.56 0.18 4.67
CA ALA A 97 17.74 -0.39 4.05
C ALA A 97 18.96 0.55 4.17
N LEU A 98 18.74 1.85 3.98
CA LEU A 98 19.75 2.89 4.23
C LEU A 98 20.24 2.87 5.67
N ALA A 99 19.33 2.85 6.63
CA ALA A 99 19.65 2.80 8.05
C ALA A 99 20.46 1.54 8.42
N ARG A 100 20.09 0.39 7.87
CA ARG A 100 20.85 -0.87 8.04
C ARG A 100 22.27 -0.77 7.48
N ARG A 101 22.44 -0.13 6.33
CA ARG A 101 23.76 0.09 5.72
C ARG A 101 24.65 1.00 6.56
N ILE A 102 24.09 2.11 7.13
CA ILE A 102 24.84 3.09 7.93
C ILE A 102 25.22 2.52 9.30
N TYR A 103 24.27 1.96 10.03
CA TYR A 103 24.45 1.59 11.44
C TYR A 103 24.68 0.10 11.67
N GLY A 104 24.42 -0.73 10.66
CA GLY A 104 24.37 -2.18 10.84
C GLY A 104 23.17 -2.63 11.68
N VAL A 105 22.83 -3.90 11.61
CA VAL A 105 21.65 -4.49 12.29
C VAL A 105 21.74 -4.31 13.82
N LYS A 106 22.94 -4.43 14.39
CA LYS A 106 23.16 -4.39 15.85
C LYS A 106 22.89 -2.99 16.47
N ASN A 107 23.33 -1.94 15.78
CA ASN A 107 23.26 -0.56 16.30
C ASN A 107 21.98 0.17 15.85
N MET A 108 21.23 -0.39 14.91
CA MET A 108 20.04 0.25 14.33
C MET A 108 19.04 0.68 15.43
N ARG A 109 18.76 -0.17 16.42
CA ARG A 109 17.80 0.13 17.51
C ARG A 109 18.19 1.30 18.40
N GLN A 110 19.49 1.60 18.50
CA GLN A 110 20.00 2.70 19.33
C GLN A 110 20.15 4.01 18.55
N MET A 111 20.37 3.91 17.25
CA MET A 111 20.71 5.03 16.37
C MET A 111 19.57 5.51 15.50
N VAL A 112 18.54 4.70 15.37
CA VAL A 112 17.36 4.98 14.51
C VAL A 112 16.12 5.02 15.38
N LEU A 113 15.38 6.11 15.29
CA LEU A 113 14.04 6.26 15.87
C LEU A 113 13.05 6.29 14.70
N GLU A 114 12.19 5.30 14.63
CA GLU A 114 11.11 5.23 13.68
C GLU A 114 9.80 5.58 14.38
N LEU A 115 9.07 6.55 13.84
CA LEU A 115 7.80 7.02 14.35
C LEU A 115 6.82 7.13 13.20
N ASN A 116 5.61 6.64 13.41
CA ASN A 116 4.48 6.92 12.53
C ASN A 116 3.80 8.21 13.00
N ALA A 117 3.74 9.22 12.12
CA ALA A 117 3.16 10.52 12.45
C ALA A 117 1.62 10.49 12.52
N SER A 118 0.99 9.40 12.10
CA SER A 118 -0.45 9.14 12.21
C SER A 118 -0.86 8.52 13.55
N ASP A 119 0.10 8.09 14.38
CA ASP A 119 -0.20 7.50 15.69
C ASP A 119 -0.93 8.51 16.60
N ASP A 120 -2.11 8.14 17.06
CA ASP A 120 -3.01 8.94 17.92
C ASP A 120 -2.48 9.19 19.35
N ARG A 121 -1.25 8.79 19.65
CA ARG A 121 -0.66 8.93 21.00
C ARG A 121 -0.42 10.39 21.45
N GLY A 122 -0.87 11.34 20.65
CA GLY A 122 -0.76 12.77 20.91
C GLY A 122 0.55 13.39 20.40
N ILE A 123 0.40 14.55 19.80
CA ILE A 123 1.49 15.35 19.22
C ILE A 123 2.62 15.59 20.24
N ASP A 124 2.27 15.73 21.52
CA ASP A 124 3.22 16.02 22.60
C ASP A 124 4.08 14.80 22.92
N VAL A 125 3.55 13.58 22.88
CA VAL A 125 4.31 12.34 23.11
C VAL A 125 5.37 12.15 22.02
N VAL A 126 4.97 12.28 20.76
CA VAL A 126 5.89 12.20 19.61
C VAL A 126 6.97 13.29 19.71
N ARG A 127 6.58 14.51 20.06
CA ARG A 127 7.50 15.63 20.24
C ARG A 127 8.52 15.38 21.36
N ASP A 128 8.07 14.83 22.47
CA ASP A 128 8.97 14.56 23.62
C ASP A 128 9.87 13.35 23.35
N GLN A 129 9.40 12.32 22.68
CA GLN A 129 10.25 11.21 22.22
C GLN A 129 11.34 11.71 21.26
N ILE A 130 10.99 12.53 20.26
CA ILE A 130 11.95 13.12 19.33
C ILE A 130 12.98 13.95 20.07
N LYS A 131 12.55 14.81 21.01
CA LYS A 131 13.48 15.65 21.81
C LYS A 131 14.41 14.81 22.67
N THR A 132 13.87 13.84 23.41
CA THR A 132 14.65 12.96 24.26
C THR A 132 15.68 12.18 23.43
N PHE A 133 15.26 11.61 22.32
CA PHE A 133 16.17 10.88 21.44
C PHE A 133 17.24 11.79 20.83
N ALA A 134 16.88 12.99 20.36
CA ALA A 134 17.81 13.93 19.74
C ALA A 134 18.78 14.57 20.75
N SER A 135 18.33 14.75 22.00
CA SER A 135 19.18 15.37 23.07
C SER A 135 20.17 14.39 23.70
N THR A 136 19.88 13.08 23.65
CA THR A 136 20.77 12.07 24.23
C THR A 136 22.08 12.02 23.43
N LYS A 137 23.20 12.41 24.10
CA LYS A 137 24.53 12.29 23.49
C LYS A 137 24.95 10.81 23.47
N GLN A 138 25.67 10.41 22.43
CA GLN A 138 26.32 9.10 22.44
C GLN A 138 27.40 9.04 23.50
N ILE A 139 27.23 8.16 24.46
CA ILE A 139 28.25 7.88 25.48
C ILE A 139 29.21 6.80 24.99
N PHE A 140 28.78 5.99 24.02
CA PHE A 140 29.62 4.94 23.46
C PHE A 140 30.06 5.34 22.06
N SER A 141 31.31 5.75 21.93
CA SER A 141 32.00 5.66 20.64
C SER A 141 32.08 4.17 20.31
N VAL A 142 31.42 3.80 19.22
CA VAL A 142 31.63 2.46 18.64
C VAL A 142 33.12 2.38 18.35
N ALA A 143 33.86 1.60 19.16
CA ALA A 143 35.27 1.37 18.92
C ALA A 143 35.40 0.79 17.51
N PRO A 144 36.27 1.34 16.64
CA PRO A 144 36.47 0.82 15.30
C PRO A 144 37.11 -0.54 15.39
N SER A 145 36.31 -1.60 15.43
CA SER A 145 36.78 -2.94 15.25
C SER A 145 37.03 -3.12 13.74
N THR A 146 38.34 -3.22 13.44
CA THR A 146 38.93 -3.46 12.11
C THR A 146 39.09 -2.25 11.18
N LYS A 147 40.31 -2.16 10.68
CA LYS A 147 40.86 -1.18 9.74
C LYS A 147 40.18 -1.24 8.37
N SER A 148 38.95 -0.79 8.26
CA SER A 148 38.36 -0.35 7.00
C SER A 148 37.02 0.30 7.26
N GLU A 149 36.94 1.57 6.89
CA GLU A 149 35.74 2.27 6.45
C GLU A 149 34.58 2.43 7.43
N SER A 150 34.51 3.62 7.88
CA SER A 150 33.30 4.42 8.09
C SER A 150 33.20 5.04 9.46
N THR A 151 33.65 6.24 9.55
CA THR A 151 33.21 7.30 10.48
C THR A 151 31.72 7.66 10.30
N LEU A 152 30.93 6.72 9.72
CA LEU A 152 29.53 6.90 9.33
C LEU A 152 28.55 6.91 10.52
N GLY A 153 29.00 6.69 11.74
CA GLY A 153 28.13 6.60 12.93
C GLY A 153 27.94 7.89 13.72
N ALA A 154 28.35 9.04 13.21
CA ALA A 154 28.38 10.28 14.00
C ALA A 154 27.03 10.95 14.26
N PHE A 155 25.96 10.56 13.61
CA PHE A 155 24.63 11.16 13.76
C PHE A 155 23.54 10.12 14.01
N LYS A 156 22.45 10.52 14.63
CA LYS A 156 21.24 9.71 14.81
C LYS A 156 20.28 9.96 13.66
N LEU A 157 19.48 8.97 13.31
CA LEU A 157 18.48 9.06 12.26
C LEU A 157 17.08 9.00 12.89
N ILE A 158 16.24 9.95 12.57
CA ILE A 158 14.82 9.96 12.93
C ILE A 158 14.03 9.80 11.65
N ILE A 159 13.23 8.74 11.57
CA ILE A 159 12.34 8.44 10.46
C ILE A 159 10.92 8.80 10.91
N LEU A 160 10.27 9.68 10.16
CA LEU A 160 8.89 10.08 10.36
C LEU A 160 8.07 9.60 9.17
N ASP A 161 7.34 8.52 9.34
CA ASP A 161 6.46 8.01 8.29
C ASP A 161 5.07 8.67 8.39
N GLU A 162 4.35 8.73 7.26
CA GLU A 162 3.03 9.37 7.13
C GLU A 162 2.99 10.83 7.63
N ALA A 163 4.06 11.58 7.40
CA ALA A 163 4.17 12.96 7.90
C ALA A 163 3.09 13.92 7.35
N ASP A 164 2.42 13.57 6.30
CA ASP A 164 1.27 14.30 5.75
C ASP A 164 -0.01 14.21 6.61
N ALA A 165 -0.04 13.32 7.61
CA ALA A 165 -1.08 13.26 8.64
C ALA A 165 -0.84 14.27 9.79
N MET A 166 0.36 14.83 9.89
CA MET A 166 0.71 15.76 10.96
C MET A 166 -0.08 17.07 10.87
N THR A 167 -0.52 17.58 12.03
CA THR A 167 -1.11 18.92 12.14
C THR A 167 -0.11 20.02 11.87
N ALA A 168 -0.56 21.21 11.49
CA ALA A 168 0.28 22.37 11.24
C ALA A 168 1.14 22.76 12.47
N THR A 169 0.58 22.63 13.68
CA THR A 169 1.28 22.90 14.94
C THR A 169 2.41 21.91 15.18
N ALA A 170 2.19 20.62 14.90
CA ALA A 170 3.22 19.59 15.00
C ALA A 170 4.37 19.83 14.01
N GLN A 171 4.05 20.20 12.77
CA GLN A 171 5.03 20.54 11.76
C GLN A 171 5.88 21.76 12.15
N MET A 172 5.28 22.79 12.77
CA MET A 172 6.03 23.93 13.30
C MET A 172 6.97 23.53 14.44
N ALA A 173 6.53 22.65 15.34
CA ALA A 173 7.36 22.14 16.42
C ALA A 173 8.52 21.29 15.87
N LEU A 174 8.24 20.40 14.91
CA LEU A 174 9.26 19.58 14.23
C LEU A 174 10.33 20.46 13.57
N ARG A 175 9.93 21.53 12.88
CA ARG A 175 10.86 22.49 12.31
C ARG A 175 11.85 23.03 13.33
N ARG A 176 11.38 23.47 14.51
CA ARG A 176 12.24 24.00 15.58
C ARG A 176 13.21 22.93 16.13
N ILE A 177 12.74 21.69 16.24
CA ILE A 177 13.56 20.56 16.67
C ILE A 177 14.65 20.27 15.65
N MET A 178 14.29 20.23 14.36
CA MET A 178 15.26 20.04 13.26
C MET A 178 16.36 21.11 13.31
N GLU A 179 15.99 22.39 13.44
CA GLU A 179 16.96 23.50 13.53
C GLU A 179 17.90 23.34 14.74
N LYS A 180 17.37 22.95 15.90
CA LYS A 180 18.13 22.83 17.14
C LYS A 180 19.11 21.65 17.13
N TYR A 181 18.73 20.53 16.56
CA TYR A 181 19.49 19.27 16.67
C TYR A 181 20.18 18.83 15.37
N THR A 182 20.25 19.71 14.37
CA THR A 182 20.91 19.43 13.07
C THR A 182 22.35 18.94 13.21
N ALA A 183 23.08 19.34 14.25
CA ALA A 183 24.47 18.93 14.46
C ALA A 183 24.60 17.39 14.64
N ASN A 184 23.69 16.77 15.40
CA ASN A 184 23.79 15.38 15.84
C ASN A 184 22.72 14.46 15.30
N THR A 185 21.72 14.99 14.58
CA THR A 185 20.55 14.21 14.15
C THR A 185 20.20 14.53 12.71
N ARG A 186 19.83 13.51 11.96
CA ARG A 186 19.26 13.64 10.62
C ARG A 186 17.81 13.18 10.64
N PHE A 187 16.99 13.88 9.88
CA PHE A 187 15.57 13.57 9.76
C PHE A 187 15.31 13.04 8.37
N CYS A 188 14.55 11.95 8.31
CA CYS A 188 13.96 11.43 7.09
C CYS A 188 12.45 11.49 7.22
N ILE A 189 11.85 12.35 6.44
CA ILE A 189 10.41 12.57 6.41
C ILE A 189 9.86 11.78 5.21
N ILE A 190 8.81 10.98 5.45
CA ILE A 190 8.13 10.23 4.41
C ILE A 190 6.70 10.74 4.33
N ALA A 191 6.24 11.03 3.13
CA ALA A 191 4.89 11.54 2.89
C ALA A 191 4.34 11.01 1.55
N ASN A 192 3.04 10.90 1.45
CA ASN A 192 2.40 10.62 0.16
C ASN A 192 2.13 11.93 -0.59
N TYR A 193 1.71 12.98 0.10
CA TYR A 193 1.31 14.25 -0.47
C TYR A 193 2.15 15.42 0.08
N THR A 194 2.95 16.05 -0.78
CA THR A 194 3.80 17.18 -0.38
C THR A 194 3.02 18.46 -0.08
N HIS A 195 1.85 18.66 -0.69
CA HIS A 195 1.04 19.86 -0.47
C HIS A 195 0.49 19.99 0.97
N LYS A 196 0.45 18.87 1.72
CA LYS A 196 0.08 18.86 3.13
C LYS A 196 1.22 19.25 4.06
N LEU A 197 2.46 19.30 3.55
CA LEU A 197 3.63 19.69 4.34
C LEU A 197 3.91 21.19 4.22
N SER A 198 4.28 21.81 5.33
CA SER A 198 4.60 23.24 5.36
C SER A 198 5.84 23.56 4.52
N PRO A 199 5.83 24.70 3.78
CA PRO A 199 7.00 25.13 2.99
C PRO A 199 8.27 25.26 3.81
N ALA A 200 8.13 25.57 5.10
CA ALA A 200 9.23 25.71 6.03
C ALA A 200 9.96 24.38 6.33
N LEU A 201 9.26 23.23 6.31
CA LEU A 201 9.88 21.91 6.37
C LEU A 201 10.49 21.53 5.02
N LEU A 202 9.75 21.77 3.95
CA LEU A 202 10.18 21.45 2.59
C LEU A 202 11.52 22.11 2.22
N SER A 203 11.75 23.36 2.66
CA SER A 203 12.99 24.11 2.35
C SER A 203 14.24 23.58 3.07
N ARG A 204 14.06 22.76 4.10
CA ARG A 204 15.17 22.19 4.92
C ARG A 204 15.55 20.78 4.52
N CYS A 205 14.77 20.15 3.65
CA CYS A 205 14.97 18.77 3.25
C CYS A 205 15.37 18.66 1.78
N THR A 206 16.26 17.73 1.49
CA THR A 206 16.51 17.30 0.12
C THR A 206 15.36 16.38 -0.29
N ARG A 207 14.68 16.75 -1.38
CA ARG A 207 13.45 16.09 -1.81
C ARG A 207 13.73 15.02 -2.86
N PHE A 208 13.21 13.82 -2.65
CA PHE A 208 13.24 12.70 -3.59
C PHE A 208 11.83 12.26 -3.92
N ARG A 209 11.48 12.35 -5.20
CA ARG A 209 10.18 11.93 -5.70
C ARG A 209 10.23 10.47 -6.12
N PHE A 210 9.44 9.65 -5.45
CA PHE A 210 9.18 8.27 -5.84
C PHE A 210 7.99 8.26 -6.81
N SER A 211 8.22 7.89 -8.05
CA SER A 211 7.17 7.65 -9.05
C SER A 211 6.59 6.25 -8.88
N PRO A 212 5.42 5.95 -9.46
CA PRO A 212 4.97 4.57 -9.59
C PRO A 212 6.07 3.70 -10.22
N LEU A 213 6.21 2.47 -9.74
CA LEU A 213 7.22 1.55 -10.28
C LEU A 213 6.88 1.18 -11.71
N LYS A 214 7.90 0.94 -12.52
CA LYS A 214 7.73 0.45 -13.88
C LYS A 214 7.24 -1.01 -13.84
N GLU A 215 6.49 -1.41 -14.84
CA GLU A 215 5.98 -2.77 -14.96
C GLU A 215 7.11 -3.81 -14.97
N GLU A 216 8.22 -3.50 -15.62
CA GLU A 216 9.42 -4.34 -15.66
C GLU A 216 10.00 -4.60 -14.25
N ASP A 217 10.11 -3.56 -13.41
CA ASP A 217 10.64 -3.67 -12.05
C ASP A 217 9.73 -4.51 -11.15
N ILE A 218 8.41 -4.36 -11.31
CA ILE A 218 7.41 -5.15 -10.56
C ILE A 218 7.47 -6.60 -11.01
N ARG A 219 7.56 -6.85 -12.33
CA ARG A 219 7.63 -8.20 -12.89
C ARG A 219 8.80 -8.99 -12.33
N VAL A 220 9.99 -8.40 -12.31
CA VAL A 220 11.20 -9.05 -11.75
C VAL A 220 10.98 -9.52 -10.32
N LEU A 221 10.38 -8.68 -9.46
CA LEU A 221 10.14 -9.07 -8.08
C LEU A 221 9.01 -10.11 -7.96
N VAL A 222 7.95 -9.98 -8.74
CA VAL A 222 6.85 -10.95 -8.78
C VAL A 222 7.37 -12.32 -9.21
N ASP A 223 8.20 -12.38 -10.26
CA ASP A 223 8.82 -13.62 -10.73
C ASP A 223 9.69 -14.27 -9.64
N GLN A 224 10.48 -13.49 -8.91
CA GLN A 224 11.27 -13.98 -7.78
C GLN A 224 10.40 -14.57 -6.66
N VAL A 225 9.26 -13.93 -6.37
CA VAL A 225 8.33 -14.41 -5.33
C VAL A 225 7.63 -15.68 -5.80
N VAL A 226 7.18 -15.73 -7.06
CA VAL A 226 6.56 -16.91 -7.69
C VAL A 226 7.49 -18.13 -7.61
N GLU A 227 8.78 -17.93 -7.90
CA GLU A 227 9.78 -18.99 -7.83
C GLU A 227 10.02 -19.47 -6.39
N LYS A 228 10.19 -18.54 -5.44
CA LYS A 228 10.45 -18.87 -4.03
C LYS A 228 9.27 -19.55 -3.35
N GLU A 229 8.05 -19.09 -3.60
CA GLU A 229 6.81 -19.65 -3.02
C GLU A 229 6.25 -20.80 -3.88
N ARG A 230 6.89 -21.15 -5.01
CA ARG A 230 6.47 -22.21 -5.93
C ARG A 230 5.02 -22.06 -6.39
N VAL A 231 4.62 -20.85 -6.69
CA VAL A 231 3.26 -20.53 -7.15
C VAL A 231 3.07 -21.01 -8.58
N ARG A 232 1.99 -21.74 -8.86
CA ARG A 232 1.62 -22.13 -10.23
C ARG A 232 0.77 -21.04 -10.85
N ILE A 233 1.36 -20.20 -11.68
CA ILE A 233 0.71 -19.09 -12.35
C ILE A 233 1.03 -19.09 -13.85
N GLN A 234 0.09 -18.68 -14.67
CA GLN A 234 0.32 -18.52 -16.11
C GLN A 234 1.07 -17.20 -16.39
N PRO A 235 1.94 -17.15 -17.41
CA PRO A 235 2.69 -15.93 -17.73
C PRO A 235 1.77 -14.75 -18.09
N GLU A 236 0.65 -15.00 -18.76
CA GLU A 236 -0.37 -13.99 -19.08
C GLU A 236 -1.02 -13.41 -17.82
N ALA A 237 -1.23 -14.26 -16.81
CA ALA A 237 -1.75 -13.83 -15.52
C ALA A 237 -0.74 -12.93 -14.77
N ILE A 238 0.57 -13.17 -14.88
CA ILE A 238 1.58 -12.27 -14.31
C ILE A 238 1.52 -10.89 -14.99
N ASP A 239 1.37 -10.83 -16.30
CA ASP A 239 1.26 -9.57 -17.02
C ASP A 239 0.02 -8.78 -16.59
N SER A 240 -1.11 -9.44 -16.43
CA SER A 240 -2.33 -8.82 -15.91
C SER A 240 -2.18 -8.34 -14.47
N LEU A 241 -1.53 -9.14 -13.60
CA LEU A 241 -1.23 -8.75 -12.23
C LEU A 241 -0.38 -7.47 -12.17
N VAL A 242 0.67 -7.42 -12.97
CA VAL A 242 1.58 -6.25 -13.05
C VAL A 242 0.82 -5.02 -13.52
N GLN A 243 0.02 -5.14 -14.58
CA GLN A 243 -0.78 -4.05 -15.12
C GLN A 243 -1.82 -3.53 -14.10
N LEU A 244 -2.52 -4.43 -13.41
CA LEU A 244 -3.53 -4.08 -12.40
C LEU A 244 -2.93 -3.50 -11.12
N SER A 245 -1.65 -3.74 -10.85
CA SER A 245 -0.95 -3.15 -9.70
C SER A 245 -0.75 -1.63 -9.83
N LYS A 246 -0.77 -1.08 -11.06
CA LYS A 246 -0.61 0.36 -11.36
C LYS A 246 0.66 0.97 -10.74
N GLY A 247 1.74 0.23 -10.66
CA GLY A 247 2.99 0.72 -10.09
C GLY A 247 3.11 0.58 -8.57
N ASP A 248 2.17 -0.10 -7.90
CA ASP A 248 2.17 -0.37 -6.47
C ASP A 248 2.58 -1.83 -6.19
N MET A 249 3.82 -2.03 -5.70
CA MET A 249 4.36 -3.34 -5.37
C MET A 249 3.58 -4.03 -4.23
N ARG A 250 3.10 -3.26 -3.26
CA ARG A 250 2.35 -3.80 -2.13
C ARG A 250 1.03 -4.42 -2.61
N ARG A 251 0.37 -3.75 -3.56
CA ARG A 251 -0.84 -4.25 -4.20
C ARG A 251 -0.57 -5.52 -4.99
N ALA A 252 0.52 -5.56 -5.79
CA ALA A 252 0.91 -6.75 -6.55
C ALA A 252 1.11 -7.98 -5.65
N LEU A 253 1.89 -7.84 -4.58
CA LEU A 253 2.17 -8.95 -3.66
C LEU A 253 0.93 -9.40 -2.87
N ASN A 254 0.07 -8.49 -2.43
CA ASN A 254 -1.16 -8.83 -1.73
C ASN A 254 -2.13 -9.61 -2.63
N VAL A 255 -2.29 -9.19 -3.89
CA VAL A 255 -3.14 -9.90 -4.84
C VAL A 255 -2.57 -11.28 -5.17
N LEU A 256 -1.26 -11.37 -5.40
CA LEU A 256 -0.60 -12.65 -5.65
C LEU A 256 -0.78 -13.62 -4.48
N GLN A 257 -0.60 -13.13 -3.24
CA GLN A 257 -0.81 -13.92 -2.02
C GLN A 257 -2.26 -14.39 -1.89
N ALA A 258 -3.24 -13.50 -2.17
CA ALA A 258 -4.66 -13.83 -2.11
C ALA A 258 -5.04 -14.89 -3.16
N CYS A 259 -4.55 -14.74 -4.40
CA CYS A 259 -4.75 -15.74 -5.46
C CYS A 259 -4.10 -17.08 -5.11
N HIS A 260 -2.90 -17.06 -4.53
CA HIS A 260 -2.23 -18.28 -4.07
C HIS A 260 -3.04 -18.96 -2.96
N ALA A 261 -3.49 -18.22 -1.95
CA ALA A 261 -4.32 -18.77 -0.88
C ALA A 261 -5.65 -19.35 -1.39
N SER A 262 -6.28 -18.71 -2.38
CA SER A 262 -7.52 -19.21 -2.99
C SER A 262 -7.31 -20.45 -3.88
N SER A 263 -6.10 -20.66 -4.41
CA SER A 263 -5.76 -21.83 -5.23
C SER A 263 -5.56 -23.11 -4.41
N ILE A 264 -5.44 -22.99 -3.08
CA ILE A 264 -5.31 -24.12 -2.17
C ILE A 264 -6.71 -24.65 -1.86
N PRO A 265 -7.04 -25.90 -2.19
CA PRO A 265 -8.35 -26.45 -1.89
C PRO A 265 -8.57 -26.54 -0.37
N LEU A 266 -9.70 -26.02 0.09
CA LEU A 266 -10.08 -26.07 1.50
C LEU A 266 -10.25 -27.54 1.96
N PRO A 267 -9.71 -27.96 3.13
CA PRO A 267 -9.93 -29.29 3.66
C PRO A 267 -11.42 -29.47 3.94
N MET A 268 -12.06 -30.42 3.26
CA MET A 268 -13.46 -30.77 3.53
C MET A 268 -13.59 -31.28 4.98
N LYS A 269 -14.49 -30.70 5.75
CA LYS A 269 -14.74 -31.00 7.18
C LYS A 269 -15.07 -32.47 7.49
N ASN A 270 -15.41 -33.29 6.49
CA ASN A 270 -15.84 -34.71 6.66
C ASN A 270 -15.21 -35.68 5.64
N GLY A 271 -14.07 -35.34 5.02
CA GLY A 271 -13.33 -36.25 4.13
C GLY A 271 -12.15 -36.91 4.80
N PRO A 272 -11.63 -38.05 4.30
CA PRO A 272 -10.39 -38.63 4.78
C PRO A 272 -9.30 -37.59 4.64
N LYS A 273 -8.42 -37.48 5.68
CA LYS A 273 -7.33 -36.51 5.75
C LYS A 273 -6.66 -36.42 4.37
N ALA A 274 -6.86 -35.32 3.69
CA ALA A 274 -6.29 -35.07 2.37
C ALA A 274 -4.76 -35.28 2.48
N GLN A 275 -4.24 -36.17 1.65
CA GLN A 275 -2.80 -36.30 1.50
C GLN A 275 -2.26 -34.97 0.96
N PRO A 276 -1.01 -34.59 1.28
CA PRO A 276 -0.42 -33.30 0.90
C PRO A 276 -0.16 -33.16 -0.63
N THR A 277 -0.79 -33.97 -1.46
CA THR A 277 -0.72 -33.98 -2.91
C THR A 277 -1.97 -33.36 -3.57
N SER A 278 -2.71 -32.51 -2.86
CA SER A 278 -3.76 -31.71 -3.50
C SER A 278 -3.10 -30.78 -4.55
N GLU A 279 -3.35 -31.06 -5.81
CA GLU A 279 -2.84 -30.28 -6.92
C GLU A 279 -3.30 -28.81 -6.76
N HIS A 280 -2.34 -27.91 -6.55
CA HIS A 280 -2.63 -26.47 -6.58
C HIS A 280 -3.21 -26.12 -7.93
N VAL A 281 -4.37 -25.48 -7.91
CA VAL A 281 -5.01 -24.99 -9.14
C VAL A 281 -4.11 -23.90 -9.72
N THR A 282 -3.82 -23.98 -11.02
CA THR A 282 -3.02 -22.97 -11.70
C THR A 282 -3.78 -21.64 -11.73
N ILE A 283 -3.13 -20.58 -11.28
CA ILE A 283 -3.70 -19.23 -11.29
C ILE A 283 -3.77 -18.76 -12.75
N THR A 284 -4.98 -18.46 -13.21
CA THR A 284 -5.26 -17.92 -14.53
C THR A 284 -5.49 -16.42 -14.46
N ASP A 285 -5.49 -15.76 -15.60
CA ASP A 285 -5.83 -14.35 -15.73
C ASP A 285 -7.20 -14.02 -15.09
N GLU A 286 -8.20 -14.81 -15.41
CA GLU A 286 -9.55 -14.65 -14.87
C GLU A 286 -9.58 -14.71 -13.32
N THR A 287 -8.77 -15.59 -12.73
CA THR A 287 -8.65 -15.70 -11.26
C THR A 287 -8.17 -14.38 -10.62
N ILE A 288 -7.24 -13.68 -11.28
CA ILE A 288 -6.71 -12.40 -10.79
C ILE A 288 -7.78 -11.31 -10.85
N TYR A 289 -8.51 -11.22 -11.98
CA TYR A 289 -9.59 -10.23 -12.12
C TYR A 289 -10.72 -10.48 -11.11
N ILE A 290 -11.08 -11.73 -10.86
CA ILE A 290 -12.07 -12.09 -9.84
C ILE A 290 -11.57 -11.72 -8.43
N CYS A 291 -10.30 -12.00 -8.11
CA CYS A 291 -9.72 -11.70 -6.79
C CYS A 291 -9.70 -10.19 -6.49
N ILE A 292 -9.46 -9.37 -7.50
CA ILE A 292 -9.44 -7.89 -7.36
C ILE A 292 -10.85 -7.31 -7.48
N ALA A 293 -11.84 -8.10 -7.92
CA ALA A 293 -13.18 -7.67 -8.30
C ALA A 293 -13.18 -6.55 -9.37
N THR A 294 -12.23 -6.62 -10.30
CA THR A 294 -12.12 -5.69 -11.43
C THR A 294 -12.71 -6.35 -12.69
N PRO A 295 -13.43 -5.62 -13.54
CA PRO A 295 -14.01 -6.21 -14.74
C PRO A 295 -12.93 -6.66 -15.71
N HIS A 296 -13.10 -7.87 -16.27
CA HIS A 296 -12.18 -8.41 -17.25
C HIS A 296 -12.30 -7.63 -18.58
N PRO A 297 -11.22 -7.42 -19.33
CA PRO A 297 -11.24 -6.66 -20.58
C PRO A 297 -12.23 -7.21 -21.62
N SER A 298 -12.47 -8.54 -21.67
CA SER A 298 -13.47 -9.16 -22.55
C SER A 298 -14.89 -8.72 -22.22
N ASP A 299 -15.20 -8.58 -20.92
CA ASP A 299 -16.53 -8.15 -20.46
C ASP A 299 -16.78 -6.70 -20.83
N ILE A 300 -15.76 -5.85 -20.64
CA ILE A 300 -15.82 -4.43 -21.03
C ILE A 300 -15.99 -4.29 -22.54
N LYS A 301 -15.27 -5.07 -23.35
CA LYS A 301 -15.46 -5.09 -24.79
C LYS A 301 -16.88 -5.50 -25.18
N THR A 302 -17.45 -6.50 -24.50
CA THR A 302 -18.84 -6.92 -24.71
C THR A 302 -19.83 -5.80 -24.39
N ILE A 303 -19.64 -5.12 -23.25
CA ILE A 303 -20.48 -3.96 -22.86
C ILE A 303 -20.38 -2.85 -23.91
N ILE A 304 -19.16 -2.46 -24.30
CA ILE A 304 -18.94 -1.38 -25.26
C ILE A 304 -19.53 -1.75 -26.62
N THR A 305 -19.29 -2.96 -27.10
CA THR A 305 -19.87 -3.43 -28.37
C THR A 305 -21.40 -3.35 -28.33
N THR A 306 -22.02 -3.80 -27.23
CA THR A 306 -23.48 -3.72 -27.07
C THR A 306 -23.94 -2.27 -27.04
N LEU A 307 -23.26 -1.37 -26.33
CA LEU A 307 -23.58 0.04 -26.23
C LEU A 307 -23.44 0.77 -27.58
N LEU A 308 -22.47 0.40 -28.40
CA LEU A 308 -22.23 1.04 -29.71
C LEU A 308 -23.14 0.49 -30.80
N THR A 309 -23.42 -0.81 -30.80
CA THR A 309 -24.17 -1.48 -31.93
C THR A 309 -25.68 -1.50 -31.71
N THR A 310 -26.14 -1.65 -30.44
CA THR A 310 -27.57 -1.87 -30.17
C THR A 310 -28.25 -0.54 -29.85
N SER A 311 -29.37 -0.26 -30.55
CA SER A 311 -30.22 0.92 -30.29
C SER A 311 -31.17 0.72 -29.09
N ASP A 312 -31.41 -0.53 -28.69
CA ASP A 312 -32.28 -0.83 -27.54
C ASP A 312 -31.61 -0.61 -26.20
N VAL A 313 -32.10 0.41 -25.49
CA VAL A 313 -31.63 0.78 -24.14
C VAL A 313 -31.86 -0.34 -23.15
N THR A 314 -32.96 -1.09 -23.27
CA THR A 314 -33.30 -2.20 -22.35
C THR A 314 -32.28 -3.32 -22.43
N SER A 315 -31.86 -3.68 -23.64
CA SER A 315 -30.81 -4.66 -23.87
C SER A 315 -29.47 -4.25 -23.28
N CYS A 316 -29.06 -2.98 -23.47
CA CYS A 316 -27.83 -2.44 -22.89
C CYS A 316 -27.85 -2.48 -21.36
N LEU A 317 -28.96 -2.07 -20.74
CA LEU A 317 -29.12 -2.11 -19.27
C LEU A 317 -29.09 -3.55 -18.75
N ASN A 318 -29.74 -4.48 -19.40
CA ASN A 318 -29.75 -5.89 -19.01
C ASN A 318 -28.36 -6.52 -19.11
N THR A 319 -27.60 -6.22 -20.15
CA THR A 319 -26.21 -6.70 -20.30
C THR A 319 -25.34 -6.25 -19.15
N ILE A 320 -25.36 -4.95 -18.82
CA ILE A 320 -24.58 -4.40 -17.71
C ILE A 320 -25.04 -5.00 -16.38
N LYS A 321 -26.37 -5.08 -16.14
CA LYS A 321 -26.95 -5.65 -14.92
C LYS A 321 -26.58 -7.11 -14.72
N THR A 322 -26.63 -7.90 -15.80
CA THR A 322 -26.28 -9.34 -15.74
C THR A 322 -24.80 -9.53 -15.43
N LEU A 323 -23.90 -8.83 -16.11
CA LEU A 323 -22.46 -8.93 -15.84
C LEU A 323 -22.14 -8.46 -14.42
N LYS A 324 -22.77 -7.35 -13.98
CA LYS A 324 -22.60 -6.84 -12.62
C LYS A 324 -23.06 -7.85 -11.56
N SER A 325 -24.23 -8.45 -11.72
CA SER A 325 -24.77 -9.42 -10.76
C SER A 325 -24.02 -10.75 -10.78
N THR A 326 -23.57 -11.21 -11.94
CA THR A 326 -22.87 -12.50 -12.08
C THR A 326 -21.44 -12.44 -11.51
N LYS A 327 -20.74 -11.33 -11.73
CA LYS A 327 -19.33 -11.18 -11.34
C LYS A 327 -19.13 -10.28 -10.11
N GLY A 328 -20.19 -9.76 -9.49
CA GLY A 328 -20.11 -8.90 -8.29
C GLY A 328 -19.38 -7.57 -8.51
N LEU A 329 -19.45 -6.99 -9.73
CA LEU A 329 -18.70 -5.80 -10.10
C LEU A 329 -19.37 -4.51 -9.57
N ALA A 330 -18.58 -3.54 -9.16
CA ALA A 330 -19.05 -2.19 -8.86
C ALA A 330 -19.19 -1.36 -10.14
N LEU A 331 -20.19 -0.47 -10.18
CA LEU A 331 -20.38 0.40 -11.34
C LEU A 331 -19.20 1.36 -11.55
N ALA A 332 -18.54 1.79 -10.47
CA ALA A 332 -17.37 2.67 -10.54
C ALA A 332 -16.21 2.03 -11.32
N ASP A 333 -15.95 0.73 -11.09
CA ASP A 333 -14.88 0.00 -11.78
C ASP A 333 -15.21 -0.23 -13.25
N ILE A 334 -16.48 -0.52 -13.56
CA ILE A 334 -16.98 -0.62 -14.93
C ILE A 334 -16.83 0.73 -15.65
N LEU A 335 -17.21 1.82 -15.01
CA LEU A 335 -17.11 3.19 -15.54
C LEU A 335 -15.66 3.55 -15.89
N THR A 336 -14.72 3.31 -14.94
CA THR A 336 -13.30 3.59 -15.14
C THR A 336 -12.74 2.79 -16.33
N SER A 337 -13.11 1.51 -16.41
CA SER A 337 -12.67 0.62 -17.50
C SER A 337 -13.26 1.01 -18.86
N ILE A 338 -14.55 1.35 -18.91
CA ILE A 338 -15.21 1.86 -20.12
C ILE A 338 -14.57 3.19 -20.56
N SER A 339 -14.32 4.12 -19.63
CA SER A 339 -13.66 5.39 -19.93
C SER A 339 -12.30 5.19 -20.61
N THR A 340 -11.52 4.23 -20.12
CA THR A 340 -10.21 3.89 -20.69
C THR A 340 -10.32 3.32 -22.11
N GLU A 341 -11.27 2.44 -22.34
CA GLU A 341 -11.46 1.82 -23.67
C GLU A 341 -12.09 2.79 -24.69
N LEU A 342 -13.05 3.64 -24.25
CA LEU A 342 -13.64 4.66 -25.14
C LEU A 342 -12.61 5.70 -25.63
N GLN A 343 -11.57 5.98 -24.82
CA GLN A 343 -10.47 6.87 -25.24
C GLN A 343 -9.64 6.30 -26.40
N ARG A 344 -9.61 4.95 -26.56
CA ARG A 344 -8.89 4.27 -27.64
C ARG A 344 -9.65 4.25 -28.96
N ILE A 345 -10.95 4.48 -28.90
CA ILE A 345 -11.80 4.46 -30.10
C ILE A 345 -11.61 5.79 -30.85
N GLU A 346 -11.41 5.71 -32.16
CA GLU A 346 -11.36 6.87 -33.04
C GLU A 346 -12.76 7.39 -33.30
N VAL A 347 -13.07 8.57 -32.75
CA VAL A 347 -14.36 9.27 -32.89
C VAL A 347 -14.14 10.76 -33.05
N PRO A 348 -15.10 11.50 -33.64
CA PRO A 348 -15.04 12.95 -33.71
C PRO A 348 -14.82 13.59 -32.34
N ALA A 349 -14.09 14.70 -32.30
CA ALA A 349 -13.75 15.38 -31.05
C ALA A 349 -15.00 15.78 -30.23
N ALA A 350 -16.06 16.21 -30.87
CA ALA A 350 -17.33 16.56 -30.23
C ALA A 350 -17.94 15.37 -29.47
N THR A 351 -17.97 14.19 -30.06
CA THR A 351 -18.46 12.97 -29.44
C THR A 351 -17.58 12.57 -28.24
N ARG A 352 -16.27 12.68 -28.38
CA ARG A 352 -15.33 12.35 -27.30
C ARG A 352 -15.52 13.28 -26.10
N ILE A 353 -15.76 14.57 -26.33
CA ILE A 353 -16.03 15.56 -25.27
C ILE A 353 -17.31 15.16 -24.52
N VAL A 354 -18.40 14.89 -25.23
CA VAL A 354 -19.68 14.49 -24.62
C VAL A 354 -19.54 13.24 -23.78
N TRP A 355 -18.82 12.21 -24.28
CA TRP A 355 -18.57 11.00 -23.50
C TRP A 355 -17.76 11.29 -22.21
N MET A 356 -16.65 12.01 -22.32
CA MET A 356 -15.80 12.27 -21.17
C MET A 356 -16.47 13.14 -20.11
N GLU A 357 -17.20 14.18 -20.53
CA GLU A 357 -17.96 15.06 -19.65
C GLU A 357 -19.09 14.29 -18.94
N GLY A 358 -19.88 13.52 -19.68
CA GLY A 358 -20.95 12.70 -19.11
C GLY A 358 -20.46 11.61 -18.17
N LEU A 359 -19.34 10.95 -18.49
CA LEU A 359 -18.74 9.94 -17.61
C LEU A 359 -18.18 10.57 -16.33
N ALA A 360 -17.54 11.74 -16.41
CA ALA A 360 -17.05 12.46 -15.24
C ALA A 360 -18.19 12.91 -14.31
N ASP A 361 -19.32 13.36 -14.88
CA ASP A 361 -20.52 13.68 -14.12
C ASP A 361 -21.09 12.46 -13.37
N ILE A 362 -21.10 11.28 -14.00
CA ILE A 362 -21.57 10.05 -13.39
C ILE A 362 -20.64 9.64 -12.26
N GLU A 363 -19.33 9.70 -12.49
CA GLU A 363 -18.31 9.39 -11.47
C GLU A 363 -18.47 10.29 -10.24
N TRP A 364 -18.65 11.60 -10.46
CA TRP A 364 -18.86 12.56 -9.38
C TRP A 364 -20.14 12.26 -8.58
N ARG A 365 -21.24 11.90 -9.26
CA ARG A 365 -22.50 11.54 -8.61
C ARG A 365 -22.39 10.22 -7.84
N LEU A 366 -21.66 9.23 -8.37
CA LEU A 366 -21.39 7.98 -7.67
C LEU A 366 -20.55 8.22 -6.41
N ALA A 367 -19.51 9.04 -6.49
CA ALA A 367 -18.69 9.42 -5.34
C ALA A 367 -19.50 10.17 -4.27
N GLY A 368 -20.52 10.93 -4.67
CA GLY A 368 -21.48 11.58 -3.77
C GLY A 368 -22.57 10.69 -3.18
N GLY A 369 -22.53 9.35 -3.44
CA GLY A 369 -23.51 8.39 -2.94
C GLY A 369 -24.76 8.26 -3.81
N GLY A 370 -24.70 8.64 -5.08
CA GLY A 370 -25.79 8.46 -6.05
C GLY A 370 -26.13 6.99 -6.28
N GLY A 371 -27.43 6.68 -6.40
CA GLY A 371 -27.91 5.31 -6.59
C GLY A 371 -27.36 4.69 -7.90
N GLU A 372 -26.66 3.56 -7.79
CA GLU A 372 -26.00 2.89 -8.93
C GLU A 372 -26.94 2.53 -10.08
N MET A 373 -28.22 2.16 -9.77
CA MET A 373 -29.18 1.78 -10.78
C MET A 373 -29.53 2.94 -11.71
N VAL A 374 -29.70 4.14 -11.16
CA VAL A 374 -29.97 5.37 -11.93
C VAL A 374 -28.75 5.75 -12.74
N GLN A 375 -27.57 5.67 -12.13
CA GLN A 375 -26.31 6.03 -12.81
C GLN A 375 -25.96 5.04 -13.93
N THR A 376 -26.37 3.77 -13.83
CA THR A 376 -26.25 2.81 -14.95
C THR A 376 -27.09 3.26 -16.15
N GLY A 377 -28.30 3.77 -15.91
CA GLY A 377 -29.11 4.37 -16.98
C GLY A 377 -28.45 5.62 -17.57
N GLY A 378 -27.85 6.45 -16.72
CA GLY A 378 -27.08 7.61 -17.16
C GLY A 378 -25.91 7.23 -18.07
N LEU A 379 -25.15 6.18 -17.70
CA LEU A 379 -24.03 5.65 -18.49
C LEU A 379 -24.49 5.24 -19.92
N VAL A 380 -25.57 4.47 -20.00
CA VAL A 380 -26.14 4.09 -21.31
C VAL A 380 -26.55 5.32 -22.11
N GLY A 381 -27.23 6.29 -21.47
CA GLY A 381 -27.67 7.54 -22.11
C GLY A 381 -26.50 8.36 -22.64
N VAL A 382 -25.44 8.53 -21.88
CA VAL A 382 -24.24 9.30 -22.29
C VAL A 382 -23.55 8.65 -23.48
N VAL A 383 -23.31 7.33 -23.44
CA VAL A 383 -22.61 6.64 -24.53
C VAL A 383 -23.47 6.65 -25.79
N ARG A 384 -24.74 6.36 -25.69
CA ARG A 384 -25.69 6.37 -26.83
C ARG A 384 -25.88 7.75 -27.42
N GLY A 385 -26.08 8.77 -26.59
CA GLY A 385 -26.22 10.16 -27.06
C GLY A 385 -24.99 10.64 -27.85
N GLY A 386 -23.78 10.24 -27.42
CA GLY A 386 -22.57 10.51 -28.19
C GLY A 386 -22.50 9.77 -29.53
N CYS A 387 -23.00 8.53 -29.60
CA CYS A 387 -23.08 7.77 -30.86
C CYS A 387 -24.04 8.43 -31.86
N GLU A 388 -25.19 8.90 -31.41
CA GLU A 388 -26.16 9.61 -32.25
C GLU A 388 -25.58 10.93 -32.78
N LEU A 389 -24.81 11.62 -31.96
CA LEU A 389 -24.09 12.83 -32.36
C LEU A 389 -23.05 12.54 -33.43
N ALA A 390 -22.29 11.44 -33.32
CA ALA A 390 -21.32 11.00 -34.32
C ALA A 390 -22.02 10.69 -35.66
N GLY A 391 -23.09 9.90 -35.66
CA GLY A 391 -23.88 9.59 -36.86
C GLY A 391 -24.47 10.81 -37.51
N SER A 392 -24.91 11.80 -36.76
CA SER A 392 -25.43 13.06 -37.31
C SER A 392 -24.35 13.97 -37.92
N LEU A 393 -23.09 13.83 -37.48
CA LEU A 393 -21.96 14.56 -38.06
C LEU A 393 -21.51 13.94 -39.39
N ASP A 394 -21.46 12.60 -39.45
CA ASP A 394 -21.11 11.87 -40.67
C ASP A 394 -22.11 12.15 -41.83
N VAL A 395 -23.41 12.23 -41.54
CA VAL A 395 -24.45 12.62 -42.50
C VAL A 395 -24.26 14.05 -42.99
N ARG A 396 -23.68 14.98 -42.21
CA ARG A 396 -23.41 16.35 -42.64
C ARG A 396 -22.10 16.51 -43.41
N GLN A 397 -21.19 15.57 -43.32
CA GLN A 397 -19.90 15.60 -44.03
C GLN A 397 -19.92 14.86 -45.35
N ASN A 398 -20.95 14.05 -45.63
CA ASN A 398 -21.23 13.39 -46.92
C ASN A 398 -22.59 13.91 -47.48
N PRO A 399 -22.62 15.03 -48.25
CA PRO A 399 -23.81 15.49 -48.94
C PRO A 399 -24.14 14.64 -50.17
#